data_7930a02b59214d5cfcea80e4a5ab11bc
#
_entry.id   7930a02b59214d5cfcea80e4a5ab11bc
#
_cell.length_a   1.000
_cell.length_b   1.000
_cell.length_c   1.000
_cell.angle_alpha   90.00
_cell.angle_beta   90.00
_cell.angle_gamma   90.00
#
_symmetry.space_group_name_H-M   'P 1'
#
loop_
_entity.id
_entity.type
_entity.pdbx_description
1 polymer ?
#
loop_
_entity_poly.entity_id
_entity_poly.type
_entity_poly.pdbx_seq_one_letter_code
_entity_poly.pdbx_strand_id
1 'polypeptide(L)'
;CTARRGNTPAAAGEERYLRRASYEPHQNASNMASSNFVDYVKIFGRSGKGGAGSRHFRREKFVEFGGPDGGDGGNGGSIVLRGNSQYWTLIHLKYQRHIFAGDGENGSGARSTGKNGADVVIDVPLGTIARDAETGEIVCEVTEQGQRAVLLKGGRGGLGNWHFKTATNQAPR
;
A
#
# COMPACT_ATOMS: atom_id res chain seq x y z
N CYS A 1 38.69 5.68 -12.00
CA CYS A 1 37.76 4.92 -11.12
C CYS A 1 36.38 5.56 -11.21
N THR A 2 35.54 5.03 -12.10
CA THR A 2 34.19 5.51 -12.38
C THR A 2 33.20 4.71 -11.56
N ALA A 3 32.62 5.33 -10.54
CA ALA A 3 31.49 4.76 -9.80
C ALA A 3 30.21 4.88 -10.64
N ARG A 4 29.73 3.74 -11.15
CA ARG A 4 28.39 3.63 -11.73
C ARG A 4 27.38 3.74 -10.61
N ARG A 5 26.56 4.77 -10.64
CA ARG A 5 25.35 4.84 -9.80
C ARG A 5 24.32 3.86 -10.36
N GLY A 6 24.09 2.80 -9.62
CA GLY A 6 23.06 1.82 -9.93
C GLY A 6 21.68 2.48 -9.91
N ASN A 7 20.97 2.34 -11.00
CA ASN A 7 19.56 2.70 -11.16
C ASN A 7 18.76 1.64 -10.39
N THR A 8 18.23 1.97 -9.21
CA THR A 8 17.36 1.08 -8.45
C THR A 8 16.00 1.04 -9.15
N PRO A 9 15.52 -0.13 -9.62
CA PRO A 9 14.20 -0.22 -10.22
C PRO A 9 13.13 0.12 -9.18
N ALA A 10 12.09 0.84 -9.59
CA ALA A 10 10.92 1.14 -8.80
C ALA A 10 10.40 -0.14 -8.15
N ALA A 11 10.28 -0.11 -6.82
CA ALA A 11 9.90 -1.24 -6.00
C ALA A 11 8.60 -1.89 -6.51
N ALA A 12 8.72 -3.10 -7.01
CA ALA A 12 7.59 -3.99 -7.23
C ALA A 12 6.86 -4.13 -5.88
N GLY A 13 5.52 -4.01 -5.90
CA GLY A 13 4.71 -4.09 -4.69
C GLY A 13 5.06 -5.35 -3.90
N GLU A 14 5.59 -5.17 -2.72
CA GLU A 14 5.94 -6.27 -1.82
C GLU A 14 4.66 -6.93 -1.33
N GLU A 15 4.50 -8.21 -1.63
CA GLU A 15 3.50 -9.05 -0.99
C GLU A 15 4.05 -9.46 0.37
N ARG A 16 3.45 -8.95 1.46
CA ARG A 16 3.87 -9.29 2.82
C ARG A 16 2.83 -10.16 3.50
N TYR A 17 3.29 -11.22 4.13
CA TYR A 17 2.47 -12.18 4.87
C TYR A 17 2.47 -11.85 6.36
N LEU A 18 1.30 -11.84 6.97
CA LEU A 18 1.16 -11.42 8.36
C LEU A 18 0.60 -12.53 9.25
N ARG A 19 1.24 -12.75 10.38
CA ARG A 19 0.78 -13.68 11.42
C ARG A 19 0.50 -12.95 12.73
N ARG A 20 -0.56 -13.33 13.42
CA ARG A 20 -0.75 -12.99 14.84
C ARG A 20 0.09 -13.94 15.71
N ALA A 21 0.68 -13.45 16.79
CA ALA A 21 1.32 -14.32 17.77
C ALA A 21 0.30 -15.29 18.36
N SER A 22 0.55 -16.57 18.19
CA SER A 22 -0.19 -17.61 18.87
C SER A 22 0.50 -17.93 20.21
N TYR A 23 -0.27 -17.94 21.28
CA TYR A 23 0.00 -18.82 22.41
C TYR A 23 -0.14 -20.24 21.87
N GLU A 24 0.91 -21.07 21.97
CA GLU A 24 0.82 -22.48 21.62
C GLU A 24 0.10 -23.22 22.74
N PRO A 25 -1.14 -23.69 22.56
CA PRO A 25 -1.70 -24.70 23.44
C PRO A 25 -1.16 -26.06 23.01
N HIS A 26 -0.64 -26.80 23.98
CA HIS A 26 -0.24 -28.20 23.84
C HIS A 26 -1.28 -29.00 23.06
N GLN A 27 -0.80 -29.79 22.09
CA GLN A 27 -1.58 -30.71 21.28
C GLN A 27 -2.36 -31.68 22.15
N ASN A 28 -3.68 -31.59 22.15
CA ASN A 28 -4.57 -32.68 22.41
C ASN A 28 -5.64 -32.70 21.33
N ALA A 29 -5.45 -33.60 20.38
CA ALA A 29 -6.41 -33.90 19.35
C ALA A 29 -7.59 -34.64 19.99
N SER A 30 -8.71 -33.95 20.18
CA SER A 30 -10.01 -34.59 20.33
C SER A 30 -11.08 -33.68 19.71
N ASN A 31 -11.79 -34.24 18.74
CA ASN A 31 -13.00 -33.76 18.07
C ASN A 31 -13.77 -32.69 18.88
N MET A 32 -13.53 -31.43 18.61
CA MET A 32 -14.44 -30.37 19.00
C MET A 32 -15.07 -29.78 17.75
N ALA A 33 -16.40 -29.72 17.76
CA ALA A 33 -17.19 -28.97 16.81
C ALA A 33 -16.45 -27.67 16.46
N SER A 34 -16.28 -27.36 15.17
CA SER A 34 -15.51 -26.20 14.70
C SER A 34 -16.09 -24.95 15.38
N SER A 35 -15.46 -24.50 16.44
CA SER A 35 -15.88 -23.28 17.10
C SER A 35 -15.74 -22.13 16.11
N ASN A 36 -16.79 -21.32 15.98
CA ASN A 36 -16.76 -20.13 15.11
C ASN A 36 -15.84 -19.05 15.65
N PHE A 37 -15.07 -19.35 16.69
CA PHE A 37 -14.10 -18.44 17.28
C PHE A 37 -12.74 -18.61 16.60
N VAL A 38 -12.24 -17.53 16.03
CA VAL A 38 -10.98 -17.49 15.25
C VAL A 38 -10.10 -16.40 15.82
N ASP A 39 -8.99 -16.81 16.48
CA ASP A 39 -7.99 -15.89 17.08
C ASP A 39 -6.84 -15.61 16.16
N TYR A 40 -6.57 -16.53 15.26
CA TYR A 40 -5.41 -16.48 14.39
C TYR A 40 -5.83 -16.64 12.93
N VAL A 41 -5.40 -15.69 12.10
CA VAL A 41 -5.62 -15.74 10.65
C VAL A 41 -4.36 -15.29 9.93
N LYS A 42 -3.96 -16.04 8.91
CA LYS A 42 -2.96 -15.61 7.95
C LYS A 42 -3.67 -14.90 6.79
N ILE A 43 -3.32 -13.64 6.56
CA ILE A 43 -3.83 -12.83 5.45
C ILE A 43 -2.71 -12.50 4.46
N PHE A 44 -3.09 -12.29 3.21
CA PHE A 44 -2.20 -11.88 2.13
C PHE A 44 -2.59 -10.45 1.74
N GLY A 45 -1.78 -9.49 2.17
CA GLY A 45 -2.00 -8.08 1.90
C GLY A 45 -1.10 -7.56 0.79
N ARG A 46 -1.65 -6.77 -0.12
CA ARG A 46 -0.88 -5.99 -1.08
C ARG A 46 -1.35 -4.55 -1.05
N SER A 47 -0.44 -3.62 -0.74
CA SER A 47 -0.70 -2.20 -0.88
C SER A 47 -0.77 -1.80 -2.36
N GLY A 48 -1.45 -0.70 -2.65
CA GLY A 48 -1.51 -0.15 -4.00
C GLY A 48 -0.16 0.40 -4.45
N LYS A 49 0.13 0.25 -5.73
CA LYS A 49 1.30 0.88 -6.37
C LYS A 49 1.01 2.36 -6.62
N GLY A 50 2.04 3.20 -6.54
CA GLY A 50 1.93 4.59 -6.99
C GLY A 50 1.86 4.66 -8.52
N GLY A 51 1.06 5.58 -9.04
CA GLY A 51 0.97 5.88 -10.46
C GLY A 51 2.26 6.51 -10.98
N ALA A 52 2.58 6.34 -12.25
CA ALA A 52 3.73 6.98 -12.87
C ALA A 52 3.45 8.47 -13.14
N GLY A 53 4.47 9.30 -12.98
CA GLY A 53 4.42 10.68 -13.44
C GLY A 53 4.43 10.77 -14.98
N SER A 54 3.76 11.77 -15.51
CA SER A 54 3.66 11.97 -16.96
C SER A 54 4.89 12.68 -17.51
N ARG A 55 5.30 12.28 -18.70
CA ARG A 55 6.36 12.93 -19.50
C ARG A 55 5.80 13.78 -20.62
N HIS A 56 4.58 14.29 -20.45
CA HIS A 56 3.87 15.06 -21.47
C HIS A 56 4.54 16.43 -21.69
N PHE A 57 4.53 16.90 -22.95
CA PHE A 57 4.93 18.24 -23.35
C PHE A 57 3.71 18.97 -23.93
N ARG A 58 3.55 20.23 -23.59
CA ARG A 58 2.47 21.07 -24.07
C ARG A 58 2.52 21.17 -25.58
N ARG A 59 1.41 20.91 -26.26
CA ARG A 59 1.25 21.05 -27.70
C ARG A 59 0.03 21.92 -27.98
N GLU A 60 0.27 23.08 -28.53
CA GLU A 60 -0.79 24.02 -28.94
C GLU A 60 -0.56 24.50 -30.36
N LYS A 61 -1.66 24.94 -30.99
CA LYS A 61 -1.59 25.58 -32.30
C LYS A 61 -0.72 26.84 -32.18
N PHE A 62 0.23 27.00 -33.10
CA PHE A 62 1.21 28.10 -33.14
C PHE A 62 2.27 28.11 -32.03
N VAL A 63 2.37 27.06 -31.21
CA VAL A 63 3.47 26.87 -30.23
C VAL A 63 4.32 25.69 -30.68
N GLU A 64 5.46 25.98 -31.31
CA GLU A 64 6.33 24.97 -31.92
C GLU A 64 7.05 24.12 -30.84
N PHE A 65 7.48 24.76 -29.75
CA PHE A 65 8.15 24.12 -28.64
C PHE A 65 7.43 24.43 -27.33
N GLY A 66 6.48 23.56 -26.94
CA GLY A 66 5.85 23.61 -25.63
C GLY A 66 6.79 23.09 -24.54
N GLY A 67 6.73 23.68 -23.33
CA GLY A 67 7.48 23.20 -22.19
C GLY A 67 6.91 21.90 -21.61
N PRO A 68 7.61 21.27 -20.64
CA PRO A 68 7.09 20.12 -19.92
C PRO A 68 5.86 20.51 -19.10
N ASP A 69 4.79 19.72 -19.23
CA ASP A 69 3.53 19.92 -18.54
C ASP A 69 2.93 18.61 -18.00
N GLY A 70 3.77 17.60 -17.89
CA GLY A 70 3.33 16.32 -17.32
C GLY A 70 3.02 16.44 -15.82
N GLY A 71 1.84 15.96 -15.42
CA GLY A 71 1.41 15.91 -14.02
C GLY A 71 1.97 14.71 -13.27
N ASP A 72 1.80 14.73 -11.96
CA ASP A 72 2.28 13.68 -11.05
C ASP A 72 1.37 12.46 -11.08
N GLY A 73 1.92 11.28 -10.79
CA GLY A 73 1.13 10.09 -10.53
C GLY A 73 0.48 10.15 -9.15
N GLY A 74 -0.70 9.55 -8.99
CA GLY A 74 -1.37 9.38 -7.72
C GLY A 74 -0.65 8.39 -6.81
N ASN A 75 -0.78 8.53 -5.50
CA ASN A 75 -0.27 7.55 -4.54
C ASN A 75 -1.12 6.28 -4.57
N GLY A 76 -0.52 5.14 -4.29
CA GLY A 76 -1.25 3.90 -4.04
C GLY A 76 -1.96 3.91 -2.69
N GLY A 77 -3.04 3.15 -2.57
CA GLY A 77 -3.78 2.97 -1.34
C GLY A 77 -3.02 2.14 -0.31
N SER A 78 -3.26 2.40 0.96
CA SER A 78 -2.70 1.69 2.10
C SER A 78 -3.70 0.67 2.64
N ILE A 79 -3.19 -0.34 3.39
CA ILE A 79 -4.02 -1.23 4.19
C ILE A 79 -3.91 -0.77 5.65
N VAL A 80 -5.05 -0.50 6.27
CA VAL A 80 -5.15 0.05 7.62
C VAL A 80 -6.02 -0.87 8.48
N LEU A 81 -5.52 -1.25 9.65
CA LEU A 81 -6.32 -1.92 10.68
C LEU A 81 -7.05 -0.86 11.50
N ARG A 82 -8.32 -1.10 11.79
CA ARG A 82 -9.13 -0.26 12.67
C ARG A 82 -9.69 -1.08 13.82
N GLY A 83 -9.43 -0.63 15.05
CA GLY A 83 -9.95 -1.25 16.25
C GLY A 83 -11.47 -1.06 16.37
N ASN A 84 -12.19 -2.16 16.52
CA ASN A 84 -13.64 -2.14 16.67
C ASN A 84 -14.06 -3.13 17.75
N SER A 85 -14.62 -2.60 18.87
CA SER A 85 -15.07 -3.39 20.00
C SER A 85 -16.28 -4.29 19.70
N GLN A 86 -16.97 -4.05 18.57
CA GLN A 86 -18.08 -4.88 18.10
C GLN A 86 -17.60 -6.27 17.61
N TYR A 87 -16.33 -6.35 17.26
CA TYR A 87 -15.71 -7.60 16.81
C TYR A 87 -14.96 -8.27 17.94
N TRP A 88 -15.24 -9.54 18.20
CA TRP A 88 -14.58 -10.40 19.19
C TRP A 88 -13.80 -11.56 18.56
N THR A 89 -13.88 -11.71 17.26
CA THR A 89 -13.22 -12.77 16.49
C THR A 89 -12.75 -12.27 15.14
N LEU A 90 -11.76 -12.93 14.55
CA LEU A 90 -11.21 -12.64 13.24
C LEU A 90 -11.88 -13.49 12.13
N ILE A 91 -13.08 -14.01 12.37
CA ILE A 91 -13.75 -14.96 11.47
C ILE A 91 -13.95 -14.39 10.05
N HIS A 92 -14.25 -13.10 9.93
CA HIS A 92 -14.42 -12.42 8.65
C HIS A 92 -13.14 -12.47 7.80
N LEU A 93 -11.96 -12.39 8.42
CA LEU A 93 -10.67 -12.49 7.73
C LEU A 93 -10.33 -13.93 7.31
N LYS A 94 -10.93 -14.94 7.95
CA LYS A 94 -10.80 -16.34 7.52
C LYS A 94 -11.37 -16.56 6.11
N TYR A 95 -12.42 -15.84 5.78
CA TYR A 95 -13.06 -15.91 4.46
C TYR A 95 -12.47 -14.94 3.45
N GLN A 96 -11.99 -13.78 3.91
CA GLN A 96 -11.35 -12.75 3.05
C GLN A 96 -9.86 -12.65 3.35
N ARG A 97 -9.10 -13.64 2.88
CA ARG A 97 -7.66 -13.71 3.15
C ARG A 97 -6.82 -12.80 2.26
N HIS A 98 -7.29 -12.50 1.06
CA HIS A 98 -6.59 -11.67 0.08
C HIS A 98 -7.16 -10.25 0.13
N ILE A 99 -6.29 -9.29 0.47
CA ILE A 99 -6.66 -7.90 0.67
C ILE A 99 -5.75 -7.04 -0.20
N PHE A 100 -6.34 -6.36 -1.18
CA PHE A 100 -5.61 -5.53 -2.13
C PHE A 100 -6.11 -4.10 -2.04
N ALA A 101 -5.22 -3.16 -1.78
CA ALA A 101 -5.52 -1.74 -1.86
C ALA A 101 -5.43 -1.23 -3.31
N GLY A 102 -6.12 -0.14 -3.60
CA GLY A 102 -6.19 0.43 -4.94
C GLY A 102 -4.84 1.00 -5.40
N ASP A 103 -4.51 0.81 -6.67
CA ASP A 103 -3.34 1.44 -7.27
C ASP A 103 -3.64 2.93 -7.56
N GLY A 104 -2.61 3.78 -7.52
CA GLY A 104 -2.69 5.17 -7.94
C GLY A 104 -2.72 5.28 -9.47
N GLU A 105 -3.47 6.24 -9.98
CA GLU A 105 -3.53 6.54 -11.41
C GLU A 105 -2.28 7.28 -11.89
N ASN A 106 -1.94 7.08 -13.15
CA ASN A 106 -0.82 7.81 -13.77
C ASN A 106 -1.19 9.28 -13.96
N GLY A 107 -0.20 10.15 -13.86
CA GLY A 107 -0.33 11.55 -14.25
C GLY A 107 -0.59 11.72 -15.73
N SER A 108 -1.22 12.83 -16.11
CA SER A 108 -1.50 13.16 -17.53
C SER A 108 -0.92 14.52 -17.91
N GLY A 109 -1.24 15.01 -19.11
CA GLY A 109 -0.84 16.33 -19.58
C GLY A 109 -1.55 17.45 -18.82
N ALA A 110 -1.18 18.70 -19.14
CA ALA A 110 -1.71 19.91 -18.50
C ALA A 110 -1.57 19.90 -16.95
N ARG A 111 -0.48 19.31 -16.46
CA ARG A 111 -0.17 19.14 -15.02
C ARG A 111 -1.25 18.41 -14.22
N SER A 112 -2.05 17.59 -14.88
CA SER A 112 -3.10 16.83 -14.22
C SER A 112 -2.51 15.69 -13.41
N THR A 113 -2.67 15.75 -12.09
CA THR A 113 -2.25 14.69 -11.16
C THR A 113 -3.20 13.50 -11.22
N GLY A 114 -2.65 12.29 -11.27
CA GLY A 114 -3.44 11.06 -11.18
C GLY A 114 -4.15 10.94 -9.83
N LYS A 115 -5.31 10.27 -9.80
CA LYS A 115 -6.03 10.00 -8.55
C LYS A 115 -5.26 9.05 -7.67
N ASN A 116 -5.37 9.26 -6.35
CA ASN A 116 -4.83 8.31 -5.38
C ASN A 116 -5.65 7.02 -5.36
N GLY A 117 -4.97 5.90 -5.15
CA GLY A 117 -5.62 4.62 -4.92
C GLY A 117 -6.43 4.62 -3.61
N ALA A 118 -7.50 3.86 -3.58
CA ALA A 118 -8.33 3.74 -2.39
C ALA A 118 -7.62 2.92 -1.30
N ASP A 119 -7.67 3.43 -0.07
CA ASP A 119 -7.23 2.69 1.12
C ASP A 119 -8.24 1.59 1.47
N VAL A 120 -7.74 0.49 2.00
CA VAL A 120 -8.57 -0.59 2.55
C VAL A 120 -8.48 -0.56 4.07
N VAL A 121 -9.63 -0.37 4.72
CA VAL A 121 -9.75 -0.41 6.17
C VAL A 121 -10.32 -1.77 6.58
N ILE A 122 -9.61 -2.45 7.49
CA ILE A 122 -9.98 -3.75 8.03
C ILE A 122 -10.35 -3.56 9.49
N ASP A 123 -11.58 -3.89 9.85
CA ASP A 123 -12.01 -3.88 11.25
C ASP A 123 -11.50 -5.10 11.97
N VAL A 124 -10.86 -4.89 13.12
CA VAL A 124 -10.31 -5.97 13.96
C VAL A 124 -10.71 -5.77 15.42
N PRO A 125 -10.84 -6.86 16.19
CA PRO A 125 -11.09 -6.76 17.63
C PRO A 125 -9.93 -6.06 18.34
N LEU A 126 -10.21 -5.48 19.50
CA LEU A 126 -9.19 -4.85 20.34
C LEU A 126 -8.18 -5.90 20.83
N GLY A 127 -6.93 -5.49 21.02
CA GLY A 127 -5.83 -6.39 21.36
C GLY A 127 -5.30 -7.22 20.20
N THR A 128 -5.64 -6.85 18.95
CA THR A 128 -5.10 -7.53 17.77
C THR A 128 -3.68 -7.08 17.50
N ILE A 129 -2.77 -8.06 17.36
CA ILE A 129 -1.37 -7.85 16.99
C ILE A 129 -1.17 -8.42 15.59
N ALA A 130 -0.67 -7.58 14.68
CA ALA A 130 -0.24 -8.00 13.35
C ALA A 130 1.27 -8.23 13.33
N ARG A 131 1.68 -9.39 12.81
CA ARG A 131 3.09 -9.76 12.66
C ARG A 131 3.38 -10.14 11.21
N ASP A 132 4.58 -9.85 10.79
CA ASP A 132 5.10 -10.37 9.54
C ASP A 132 5.26 -11.89 9.64
N ALA A 133 4.83 -12.62 8.61
CA ALA A 133 4.85 -14.08 8.62
C ALA A 133 6.27 -14.66 8.39
N GLU A 134 7.16 -13.88 7.79
CA GLU A 134 8.52 -14.31 7.45
C GLU A 134 9.50 -13.96 8.56
N THR A 135 9.47 -12.72 9.05
CA THR A 135 10.39 -12.23 10.07
C THR A 135 9.87 -12.47 11.49
N GLY A 136 8.56 -12.63 11.68
CA GLY A 136 7.93 -12.73 12.99
C GLY A 136 7.83 -11.40 13.74
N GLU A 137 8.33 -10.31 13.16
CA GLU A 137 8.31 -8.98 13.77
C GLU A 137 6.89 -8.42 13.91
N ILE A 138 6.65 -7.68 14.98
CA ILE A 138 5.38 -6.98 15.18
C ILE A 138 5.36 -5.75 14.28
N VAL A 139 4.41 -5.72 13.33
CA VAL A 139 4.21 -4.59 12.43
C VAL A 139 3.36 -3.51 13.09
N CYS A 140 2.25 -3.91 13.72
CA CYS A 140 1.38 -3.00 14.45
C CYS A 140 0.51 -3.73 15.46
N GLU A 141 0.00 -2.98 16.44
CA GLU A 141 -0.91 -3.43 17.46
C GLU A 141 -2.09 -2.45 17.54
N VAL A 142 -3.28 -2.99 17.78
CA VAL A 142 -4.52 -2.21 17.89
C VAL A 142 -5.16 -2.53 19.24
N THR A 143 -5.09 -1.57 20.17
CA THR A 143 -5.55 -1.72 21.54
C THR A 143 -6.80 -0.91 21.85
N GLU A 144 -7.03 0.20 21.13
CA GLU A 144 -8.10 1.14 21.43
C GLU A 144 -9.21 1.13 20.37
N GLN A 145 -10.41 1.49 20.82
CA GLN A 145 -11.56 1.67 19.94
C GLN A 145 -11.31 2.81 18.93
N GLY A 146 -11.48 2.50 17.64
CA GLY A 146 -11.29 3.47 16.57
C GLY A 146 -9.84 3.77 16.21
N GLN A 147 -8.86 3.20 16.95
CA GLN A 147 -7.44 3.30 16.61
C GLN A 147 -7.20 2.80 15.20
N ARG A 148 -6.45 3.57 14.41
CA ARG A 148 -6.02 3.20 13.07
C ARG A 148 -4.53 2.91 13.06
N ALA A 149 -4.16 1.71 12.68
CA ALA A 149 -2.77 1.30 12.54
C ALA A 149 -2.51 0.93 11.06
N VAL A 150 -1.49 1.56 10.45
CA VAL A 150 -1.12 1.28 9.06
C VAL A 150 -0.37 -0.04 9.01
N LEU A 151 -0.96 -1.03 8.35
CA LEU A 151 -0.39 -2.36 8.17
C LEU A 151 0.60 -2.38 7.00
N LEU A 152 0.15 -1.91 5.84
CA LEU A 152 0.96 -1.77 4.63
C LEU A 152 0.74 -0.38 4.05
N LYS A 153 1.82 0.37 3.88
CA LYS A 153 1.78 1.70 3.28
C LYS A 153 1.72 1.59 1.76
N GLY A 154 0.87 2.40 1.13
CA GLY A 154 0.79 2.52 -0.32
C GLY A 154 2.06 3.10 -0.95
N GLY A 155 2.29 2.74 -2.21
CA GLY A 155 3.40 3.26 -3.00
C GLY A 155 3.25 4.77 -3.27
N ARG A 156 4.37 5.48 -3.32
CA ARG A 156 4.38 6.90 -3.68
C ARG A 156 4.21 7.07 -5.19
N GLY A 157 3.39 8.03 -5.61
CA GLY A 157 3.26 8.45 -7.01
C GLY A 157 4.55 9.06 -7.55
N GLY A 158 4.82 8.83 -8.83
CA GLY A 158 5.96 9.41 -9.53
C GLY A 158 5.75 10.89 -9.84
N LEU A 159 6.82 11.66 -9.87
CA LEU A 159 6.76 13.08 -10.24
C LEU A 159 6.66 13.25 -11.75
N GLY A 160 5.86 14.22 -12.18
CA GLY A 160 5.75 14.65 -13.57
C GLY A 160 7.01 15.38 -14.05
N ASN A 161 7.21 15.44 -15.38
CA ASN A 161 8.42 16.05 -15.95
C ASN A 161 8.52 17.56 -15.70
N TRP A 162 7.43 18.25 -15.41
CA TRP A 162 7.45 19.69 -15.12
C TRP A 162 8.28 20.03 -13.86
N HIS A 163 8.40 19.10 -12.90
CA HIS A 163 9.23 19.29 -11.69
C HIS A 163 10.74 19.30 -12.01
N PHE A 164 11.13 18.65 -13.10
CA PHE A 164 12.54 18.51 -13.47
C PHE A 164 13.04 19.58 -14.43
N LYS A 165 12.17 20.57 -14.76
CA LYS A 165 12.54 21.70 -15.58
C LYS A 165 13.54 22.60 -14.84
N THR A 166 14.69 22.83 -15.47
CA THR A 166 15.73 23.76 -14.98
C THR A 166 16.10 24.73 -16.10
N ALA A 167 16.89 25.78 -15.77
CA ALA A 167 17.39 26.73 -16.76
C ALA A 167 18.24 26.04 -17.84
N THR A 168 18.98 25.01 -17.48
CA THR A 168 19.84 24.23 -18.39
C THR A 168 19.13 23.06 -19.05
N ASN A 169 18.09 22.49 -18.42
CA ASN A 169 17.28 21.40 -18.97
C ASN A 169 15.81 21.82 -19.04
N GLN A 170 15.43 22.38 -20.18
CA GLN A 170 14.06 22.87 -20.41
C GLN A 170 13.11 21.77 -20.93
N ALA A 171 13.64 20.62 -21.34
CA ALA A 171 12.87 19.49 -21.89
C ALA A 171 13.22 18.16 -21.19
N PRO A 172 13.02 18.01 -19.86
CA PRO A 172 13.29 16.77 -19.15
C PRO A 172 12.32 15.66 -19.60
N ARG A 173 12.85 14.46 -19.75
CA ARG A 173 12.12 13.25 -20.17
C ARG A 173 12.09 12.20 -19.08
#